data_1957054887962ad4db34c4f4242731b9
#
_entry.id   1957054887962ad4db34c4f4242731b9
#
_cell.length_a   1.000
_cell.length_b   1.000
_cell.length_c   1.000
_cell.angle_alpha   90.00
_cell.angle_beta   90.00
_cell.angle_gamma   90.00
#
_symmetry.space_group_name_H-M   'P 1'
#
loop_
_entity.id
_entity.type
_entity.pdbx_description
1 polymer ?
#
loop_
_entity_poly.entity_id
_entity_poly.type
_entity_poly.pdbx_seq_one_letter_code
_entity_poly.pdbx_strand_id
1 'polypeptide(L)'
;LANDLVRELRIIDLTELEREAARVIGKGAMGYIRGGAGDEWTMRRNTACFDERPILPRVLASLAKPDTKCRILGIDLPFPIIMAPVAAQGLAHVSAEAGTARGTAEAGTIMCVSTYAGMTLEEIALAGNGAPQWFQFYPSKDAGFNRHLLDQALAGGYRAVVLTADATVGGNREADLRNRFVFPLKMANLEQYGSGQGRSIEQIYADAMQQIGPAEVERIAAYTRLPVIVKGIQAPEDALRAIDAGAAGVQVSNHGGRVLDQCPACLLYTSPSPRDGLLSR
;
A
#
# COMPACT_ATOMS: atom_id res chain seq x y z
N LEU A 1 -1.38 7.14 -36.18
CA LEU A 1 -2.57 6.93 -35.31
C LEU A 1 -2.24 6.65 -33.82
N ALA A 2 -0.96 6.71 -33.41
CA ALA A 2 -0.56 6.45 -32.00
C ALA A 2 -0.22 7.72 -31.18
N ASN A 3 -0.27 8.91 -31.80
CA ASN A 3 0.16 10.16 -31.17
C ASN A 3 -0.97 11.00 -30.53
N ASP A 4 -2.23 10.60 -30.69
CA ASP A 4 -3.37 11.40 -30.18
C ASP A 4 -3.85 10.98 -28.77
N LEU A 5 -3.17 10.08 -28.09
CA LEU A 5 -3.59 9.53 -26.80
C LEU A 5 -2.87 10.12 -25.58
N VAL A 6 -1.89 10.97 -25.77
CA VAL A 6 -1.22 11.66 -24.65
C VAL A 6 -1.79 13.08 -24.54
N ARG A 7 -2.91 13.20 -23.83
CA ARG A 7 -3.44 14.51 -23.43
C ARG A 7 -2.75 14.95 -22.15
N GLU A 8 -2.04 16.07 -22.16
CA GLU A 8 -1.57 16.71 -20.93
C GLU A 8 -2.79 17.16 -20.11
N LEU A 9 -2.95 16.58 -18.94
CA LEU A 9 -4.00 16.95 -17.99
C LEU A 9 -3.48 18.09 -17.11
N ARG A 10 -4.10 19.26 -17.22
CA ARG A 10 -3.89 20.36 -16.25
C ARG A 10 -4.75 20.10 -15.03
N ILE A 11 -4.20 19.38 -14.06
CA ILE A 11 -4.87 19.01 -12.83
C ILE A 11 -4.45 20.00 -11.74
N ILE A 12 -5.43 20.62 -11.08
CA ILE A 12 -5.21 21.55 -9.97
C ILE A 12 -5.32 20.79 -8.64
N ASP A 13 -6.25 19.86 -8.55
CA ASP A 13 -6.47 19.05 -7.36
C ASP A 13 -6.72 17.56 -7.68
N LEU A 14 -6.62 16.69 -6.65
CA LEU A 14 -6.80 15.26 -6.81
C LEU A 14 -8.25 14.86 -7.13
N THR A 15 -9.23 15.70 -6.80
CA THR A 15 -10.64 15.45 -7.13
C THR A 15 -10.87 15.62 -8.63
N GLU A 16 -10.19 16.57 -9.25
CA GLU A 16 -10.20 16.71 -10.71
C GLU A 16 -9.56 15.50 -11.38
N LEU A 17 -8.41 15.03 -10.87
CA LEU A 17 -7.76 13.82 -11.37
C LEU A 17 -8.70 12.61 -11.33
N GLU A 18 -9.39 12.40 -10.23
CA GLU A 18 -10.34 11.29 -10.08
C GLU A 18 -11.48 11.39 -11.10
N ARG A 19 -12.02 12.59 -11.32
CA ARG A 19 -13.09 12.82 -12.31
C ARG A 19 -12.62 12.55 -13.75
N GLU A 20 -11.42 13.00 -14.12
CA GLU A 20 -10.84 12.75 -15.44
C GLU A 20 -10.49 11.25 -15.61
N ALA A 21 -9.92 10.61 -14.59
CA ALA A 21 -9.64 9.18 -14.60
C ALA A 21 -10.91 8.34 -14.83
N ALA A 22 -12.03 8.71 -14.19
CA ALA A 22 -13.31 8.02 -14.34
C ALA A 22 -13.89 8.09 -15.77
N ARG A 23 -13.41 9.00 -16.62
CA ARG A 23 -13.82 9.11 -18.03
C ARG A 23 -13.08 8.14 -18.95
N VAL A 24 -11.88 7.70 -18.55
CA VAL A 24 -10.99 6.89 -19.40
C VAL A 24 -10.78 5.47 -18.85
N ILE A 25 -10.85 5.28 -17.53
CA ILE A 25 -10.76 3.97 -16.91
C ILE A 25 -12.11 3.26 -17.04
N GLY A 26 -12.10 2.01 -17.51
CA GLY A 26 -13.32 1.21 -17.65
C GLY A 26 -14.08 1.05 -16.34
N LYS A 27 -15.42 1.00 -16.40
CA LYS A 27 -16.32 1.00 -15.24
C LYS A 27 -15.96 -0.04 -14.18
N GLY A 28 -15.63 -1.28 -14.58
CA GLY A 28 -15.24 -2.35 -13.65
C GLY A 28 -13.93 -2.04 -12.93
N ALA A 29 -12.90 -1.63 -13.66
CA ALA A 29 -11.61 -1.23 -13.11
C ALA A 29 -11.75 -0.02 -12.18
N MET A 30 -12.52 0.99 -12.59
CA MET A 30 -12.77 2.16 -11.74
C MET A 30 -13.54 1.80 -10.47
N GLY A 31 -14.52 0.90 -10.56
CA GLY A 31 -15.23 0.36 -9.39
C GLY A 31 -14.27 -0.34 -8.42
N TYR A 32 -13.36 -1.16 -8.95
CA TYR A 32 -12.34 -1.81 -8.15
C TYR A 32 -11.39 -0.82 -7.46
N ILE A 33 -10.93 0.20 -8.18
CA ILE A 33 -10.01 1.23 -7.66
C ILE A 33 -10.69 2.05 -6.55
N ARG A 34 -11.93 2.49 -6.75
CA ARG A 34 -12.67 3.36 -5.83
C ARG A 34 -13.37 2.62 -4.70
N GLY A 35 -13.74 1.34 -4.90
CA GLY A 35 -14.64 0.63 -4.01
C GLY A 35 -14.03 0.32 -2.64
N GLY A 36 -14.83 0.50 -1.61
CA GLY A 36 -14.58 0.04 -0.24
C GLY A 36 -15.35 -1.23 0.10
N ALA A 37 -15.20 -1.71 1.32
CA ALA A 37 -15.96 -2.83 1.87
C ALA A 37 -17.31 -2.36 2.46
N GLY A 38 -18.31 -3.23 2.44
CA GLY A 38 -19.63 -2.99 3.04
C GLY A 38 -20.26 -1.70 2.54
N ASP A 39 -20.74 -0.88 3.46
CA ASP A 39 -21.36 0.42 3.18
C ASP A 39 -20.34 1.53 2.92
N GLU A 40 -19.04 1.20 2.84
CA GLU A 40 -17.94 2.16 2.61
C GLU A 40 -17.83 3.25 3.69
N TRP A 41 -18.30 2.98 4.90
CA TRP A 41 -18.25 3.93 6.00
C TRP A 41 -16.81 4.28 6.37
N THR A 42 -15.96 3.25 6.54
CA THR A 42 -14.53 3.43 6.84
C THR A 42 -13.81 4.23 5.75
N MET A 43 -14.10 3.93 4.48
CA MET A 43 -13.50 4.64 3.35
C MET A 43 -13.85 6.13 3.38
N ARG A 44 -15.13 6.48 3.57
CA ARG A 44 -15.55 7.88 3.72
C ARG A 44 -14.95 8.52 4.98
N ARG A 45 -14.88 7.76 6.08
CA ARG A 45 -14.32 8.25 7.35
C ARG A 45 -12.83 8.57 7.23
N ASN A 46 -12.07 7.81 6.44
CA ASN A 46 -10.65 8.07 6.19
C ASN A 46 -10.40 9.47 5.61
N THR A 47 -11.32 9.99 4.82
CA THR A 47 -11.24 11.36 4.27
C THR A 47 -11.80 12.39 5.26
N ALA A 48 -13.00 12.15 5.77
CA ALA A 48 -13.70 13.11 6.63
C ALA A 48 -12.95 13.42 7.94
N CYS A 49 -12.14 12.50 8.45
CA CYS A 49 -11.39 12.73 9.70
C CYS A 49 -10.36 13.86 9.60
N PHE A 50 -9.91 14.22 8.41
CA PHE A 50 -9.01 15.38 8.22
C PHE A 50 -9.71 16.70 8.55
N ASP A 51 -11.00 16.83 8.26
CA ASP A 51 -11.78 18.02 8.59
C ASP A 51 -11.93 18.22 10.11
N GLU A 52 -11.78 17.14 10.88
CA GLU A 52 -11.84 17.16 12.34
C GLU A 52 -10.49 17.47 13.00
N ARG A 53 -9.44 17.67 12.22
CA ARG A 53 -8.08 17.94 12.67
C ARG A 53 -7.54 19.22 12.03
N PRO A 54 -8.09 20.41 12.40
CA PRO A 54 -7.62 21.67 11.86
C PRO A 54 -6.16 21.91 12.25
N ILE A 55 -5.43 22.51 11.36
CA ILE A 55 -4.06 22.96 11.62
C ILE A 55 -4.13 24.25 12.42
N LEU A 56 -3.54 24.27 13.62
CA LEU A 56 -3.34 25.50 14.39
C LEU A 56 -2.02 26.14 13.94
N PRO A 57 -2.05 27.19 13.12
CA PRO A 57 -0.82 27.84 12.65
C PRO A 57 -0.14 28.58 13.81
N ARG A 58 1.20 28.49 13.86
CA ARG A 58 2.01 29.26 14.80
C ARG A 58 2.74 30.35 14.03
N VAL A 59 2.60 31.60 14.49
CA VAL A 59 3.27 32.77 13.94
C VAL A 59 4.42 33.20 14.83
N LEU A 60 5.23 34.15 14.37
CA LEU A 60 6.40 34.71 15.11
C LEU A 60 7.44 33.63 15.50
N ALA A 61 7.49 32.53 14.79
CA ALA A 61 8.45 31.45 15.06
C ALA A 61 9.84 31.69 14.46
N SER A 62 10.03 32.80 13.75
CA SER A 62 11.29 33.17 13.10
C SER A 62 11.91 32.06 12.23
N LEU A 63 11.09 31.25 11.60
CA LEU A 63 11.55 30.19 10.71
C LEU A 63 12.02 30.79 9.38
N ALA A 64 13.28 30.63 9.05
CA ALA A 64 13.84 31.14 7.80
C ALA A 64 13.47 30.24 6.62
N LYS A 65 13.53 28.90 6.80
CA LYS A 65 13.20 27.90 5.78
C LYS A 65 12.72 26.61 6.46
N PRO A 66 11.59 26.05 6.04
CA PRO A 66 11.15 24.74 6.54
C PRO A 66 12.09 23.63 6.03
N ASP A 67 12.38 22.65 6.86
CA ASP A 67 13.06 21.42 6.48
C ASP A 67 12.11 20.25 6.67
N THR A 68 11.85 19.52 5.58
CA THR A 68 10.96 18.36 5.56
C THR A 68 11.71 17.03 5.49
N LYS A 69 13.04 17.07 5.50
CA LYS A 69 13.88 15.87 5.45
C LYS A 69 13.60 14.97 6.64
N CYS A 70 13.60 13.68 6.38
CA CYS A 70 13.46 12.67 7.42
C CYS A 70 14.29 11.43 7.08
N ARG A 71 14.41 10.53 8.06
CA ARG A 71 15.10 9.25 7.87
C ARG A 71 14.20 8.13 8.35
N ILE A 72 14.02 7.10 7.50
CA ILE A 72 13.23 5.92 7.83
C ILE A 72 14.02 4.64 7.49
N LEU A 73 14.20 3.76 8.45
CA LEU A 73 14.96 2.50 8.30
C LEU A 73 16.32 2.69 7.59
N GLY A 74 17.04 3.75 7.96
CA GLY A 74 18.34 4.07 7.40
C GLY A 74 18.34 4.77 6.03
N ILE A 75 17.17 5.05 5.45
CA ILE A 75 17.00 5.73 4.17
C ILE A 75 16.68 7.20 4.42
N ASP A 76 17.48 8.11 3.85
CA ASP A 76 17.25 9.55 3.93
C ASP A 76 16.26 9.97 2.84
N LEU A 77 15.22 10.72 3.24
CA LEU A 77 14.15 11.20 2.37
C LEU A 77 14.06 12.71 2.39
N PRO A 78 13.75 13.36 1.25
CA PRO A 78 13.57 14.81 1.18
C PRO A 78 12.31 15.29 1.89
N PHE A 79 11.34 14.39 2.12
CA PHE A 79 10.06 14.66 2.79
C PHE A 79 9.45 13.35 3.32
N PRO A 80 8.57 13.39 4.35
CA PRO A 80 8.06 12.21 5.04
C PRO A 80 6.83 11.57 4.32
N ILE A 81 6.91 11.36 3.01
CA ILE A 81 5.84 10.73 2.22
C ILE A 81 6.45 9.59 1.43
N ILE A 82 5.86 8.40 1.54
CA ILE A 82 6.22 7.21 0.77
C ILE A 82 4.99 6.67 0.04
N MET A 83 5.19 5.99 -1.09
CA MET A 83 4.09 5.38 -1.83
C MET A 83 3.67 4.07 -1.18
N ALA A 84 2.42 4.02 -0.72
CA ALA A 84 1.81 2.82 -0.17
C ALA A 84 1.65 1.71 -1.24
N PRO A 85 1.58 0.42 -0.85
CA PRO A 85 1.41 -0.66 -1.81
C PRO A 85 0.03 -0.60 -2.48
N VAL A 86 0.05 -0.58 -3.81
CA VAL A 86 -1.13 -0.60 -4.67
C VAL A 86 -0.97 -1.72 -5.69
N ALA A 87 -1.95 -2.62 -5.74
CA ALA A 87 -1.98 -3.75 -6.67
C ALA A 87 -2.44 -3.33 -8.08
N ALA A 88 -2.02 -4.09 -9.10
CA ALA A 88 -2.59 -4.07 -10.44
C ALA A 88 -2.72 -2.66 -11.06
N GLN A 89 -1.66 -1.86 -10.99
CA GLN A 89 -1.67 -0.46 -11.45
C GLN A 89 -1.91 -0.33 -12.96
N GLY A 90 -1.71 -1.40 -13.73
CA GLY A 90 -2.09 -1.49 -15.13
C GLY A 90 -3.60 -1.31 -15.39
N LEU A 91 -4.45 -1.41 -14.35
CA LEU A 91 -5.88 -1.03 -14.45
C LEU A 91 -6.08 0.47 -14.66
N ALA A 92 -5.16 1.28 -14.16
CA ALA A 92 -5.23 2.74 -14.26
C ALA A 92 -4.48 3.27 -15.48
N HIS A 93 -3.30 2.73 -15.78
CA HIS A 93 -2.45 3.22 -16.86
C HIS A 93 -1.53 2.15 -17.41
N VAL A 94 -1.22 2.21 -18.71
CA VAL A 94 -0.37 1.25 -19.43
C VAL A 94 1.06 1.17 -18.87
N SER A 95 1.58 2.24 -18.25
CA SER A 95 2.91 2.22 -17.60
C SER A 95 2.94 1.41 -16.30
N ALA A 96 1.79 1.05 -15.78
CA ALA A 96 1.62 0.22 -14.58
C ALA A 96 2.57 0.62 -13.43
N GLU A 97 3.11 -0.36 -12.72
CA GLU A 97 4.03 -0.16 -11.59
C GLU A 97 5.36 0.48 -11.99
N ALA A 98 5.81 0.28 -13.25
CA ALA A 98 7.02 0.93 -13.74
C ALA A 98 6.89 2.46 -13.81
N GLY A 99 5.68 2.97 -14.10
CA GLY A 99 5.39 4.40 -14.06
C GLY A 99 5.55 4.97 -12.65
N THR A 100 5.00 4.29 -11.66
CA THR A 100 5.09 4.67 -10.24
C THR A 100 6.54 4.55 -9.73
N ALA A 101 7.27 3.50 -10.12
CA ALA A 101 8.67 3.31 -9.74
C ALA A 101 9.55 4.46 -10.23
N ARG A 102 9.38 4.88 -11.49
CA ARG A 102 10.08 6.06 -12.02
C ARG A 102 9.71 7.35 -11.29
N GLY A 103 8.41 7.59 -11.08
CA GLY A 103 7.95 8.80 -10.40
C GLY A 103 8.42 8.89 -8.95
N THR A 104 8.44 7.79 -8.21
CA THR A 104 8.97 7.76 -6.84
C THR A 104 10.48 7.94 -6.80
N ALA A 105 11.21 7.37 -7.76
CA ALA A 105 12.65 7.57 -7.92
C ALA A 105 12.99 9.04 -8.21
N GLU A 106 12.25 9.67 -9.12
CA GLU A 106 12.41 11.09 -9.45
C GLU A 106 12.09 12.01 -8.26
N ALA A 107 11.06 11.67 -7.48
CA ALA A 107 10.71 12.38 -6.26
C ALA A 107 11.70 12.14 -5.10
N GLY A 108 12.58 11.15 -5.20
CA GLY A 108 13.55 10.79 -4.15
C GLY A 108 12.90 10.08 -2.96
N THR A 109 11.79 9.37 -3.16
CA THR A 109 11.08 8.67 -2.09
C THR A 109 11.00 7.16 -2.33
N ILE A 110 10.36 6.45 -1.40
CA ILE A 110 10.24 4.99 -1.41
C ILE A 110 8.93 4.57 -2.08
N MET A 111 8.98 3.58 -2.96
CA MET A 111 7.82 2.84 -3.41
C MET A 111 7.69 1.53 -2.64
N CYS A 112 6.53 1.27 -2.04
CA CYS A 112 6.19 -0.06 -1.55
C CYS A 112 5.47 -0.85 -2.66
N VAL A 113 6.09 -1.92 -3.14
CA VAL A 113 5.60 -2.73 -4.28
C VAL A 113 4.72 -3.85 -3.77
N SER A 114 3.55 -4.02 -4.37
CA SER A 114 2.59 -5.06 -3.98
C SER A 114 2.96 -6.46 -4.47
N THR A 115 2.67 -7.50 -3.68
CA THR A 115 2.67 -8.91 -4.14
C THR A 115 1.83 -9.10 -5.41
N TYR A 116 0.72 -8.37 -5.51
CA TYR A 116 -0.23 -8.45 -6.63
C TYR A 116 0.01 -7.37 -7.68
N ALA A 117 1.27 -7.02 -7.91
CA ALA A 117 1.66 -6.16 -9.01
C ALA A 117 1.40 -6.83 -10.37
N GLY A 118 1.07 -6.03 -11.38
CA GLY A 118 0.92 -6.48 -12.76
C GLY A 118 2.26 -6.75 -13.46
N MET A 119 3.36 -6.25 -12.89
CA MET A 119 4.73 -6.45 -13.35
C MET A 119 5.52 -7.27 -12.33
N THR A 120 6.62 -7.88 -12.76
CA THR A 120 7.51 -8.63 -11.87
C THR A 120 8.29 -7.70 -10.94
N LEU A 121 8.73 -8.22 -9.78
CA LEU A 121 9.56 -7.45 -8.85
C LEU A 121 10.85 -6.96 -9.50
N GLU A 122 11.43 -7.76 -10.40
CA GLU A 122 12.64 -7.40 -11.16
C GLU A 122 12.38 -6.21 -12.11
N GLU A 123 11.32 -6.29 -12.93
CA GLU A 123 10.95 -5.21 -13.86
C GLU A 123 10.69 -3.88 -13.12
N ILE A 124 10.04 -3.94 -11.96
CA ILE A 124 9.76 -2.76 -11.14
C ILE A 124 11.04 -2.21 -10.52
N ALA A 125 11.93 -3.08 -10.03
CA ALA A 125 13.23 -2.69 -9.49
C ALA A 125 14.09 -1.98 -10.54
N LEU A 126 14.16 -2.53 -11.75
CA LEU A 126 14.87 -1.94 -12.89
C LEU A 126 14.27 -0.56 -13.26
N ALA A 127 12.93 -0.43 -13.28
CA ALA A 127 12.27 0.84 -13.57
C ALA A 127 12.54 1.91 -12.52
N GLY A 128 12.76 1.52 -11.25
CA GLY A 128 13.15 2.39 -10.15
C GLY A 128 14.59 2.88 -10.21
N ASN A 129 15.43 2.32 -11.10
CA ASN A 129 16.79 2.76 -11.36
C ASN A 129 17.65 2.98 -10.10
N GLY A 130 17.61 2.02 -9.17
CA GLY A 130 18.37 2.05 -7.91
C GLY A 130 17.74 2.86 -6.77
N ALA A 131 16.59 3.48 -6.98
CA ALA A 131 15.84 4.10 -5.89
C ALA A 131 15.38 3.05 -4.86
N PRO A 132 15.31 3.41 -3.56
CA PRO A 132 14.90 2.46 -2.53
C PRO A 132 13.46 2.00 -2.72
N GLN A 133 13.25 0.69 -2.68
CA GLN A 133 11.93 0.07 -2.76
C GLN A 133 11.73 -0.89 -1.59
N TRP A 134 10.48 -1.02 -1.12
CA TRP A 134 10.03 -2.00 -0.15
C TRP A 134 9.09 -2.99 -0.83
N PHE A 135 9.08 -4.23 -0.37
CA PHE A 135 8.20 -5.28 -0.88
C PHE A 135 7.05 -5.53 0.08
N GLN A 136 5.81 -5.26 -0.34
CA GLN A 136 4.63 -5.65 0.44
C GLN A 136 4.30 -7.11 0.16
N PHE A 137 4.21 -7.89 1.21
CA PHE A 137 4.09 -9.33 1.18
C PHE A 137 2.77 -9.81 1.78
N TYR A 138 2.09 -10.65 1.03
CA TYR A 138 0.99 -11.48 1.48
C TYR A 138 1.47 -12.93 1.56
N PRO A 139 1.62 -13.52 2.75
CA PRO A 139 1.94 -14.94 2.86
C PRO A 139 0.83 -15.81 2.25
N SER A 140 1.24 -16.80 1.48
CA SER A 140 0.39 -17.86 0.93
C SER A 140 0.50 -19.11 1.80
N LYS A 141 -0.46 -20.04 1.66
CA LYS A 141 -0.37 -21.39 2.21
C LYS A 141 0.76 -22.19 1.57
N ASP A 142 1.20 -21.83 0.37
CA ASP A 142 2.32 -22.44 -0.32
C ASP A 142 3.66 -21.82 0.14
N ALA A 143 4.41 -22.59 0.93
CA ALA A 143 5.71 -22.18 1.43
C ALA A 143 6.77 -22.02 0.33
N GLY A 144 6.65 -22.75 -0.79
CA GLY A 144 7.52 -22.61 -1.95
C GLY A 144 7.30 -21.27 -2.65
N PHE A 145 6.04 -20.91 -2.84
CA PHE A 145 5.67 -19.60 -3.39
C PHE A 145 6.15 -18.44 -2.50
N ASN A 146 5.99 -18.57 -1.18
CA ASN A 146 6.48 -17.57 -0.25
C ASN A 146 8.00 -17.35 -0.38
N ARG A 147 8.78 -18.44 -0.44
CA ARG A 147 10.23 -18.36 -0.65
C ARG A 147 10.57 -17.72 -1.98
N HIS A 148 9.90 -18.14 -3.07
CA HIS A 148 10.12 -17.58 -4.40
C HIS A 148 9.95 -16.04 -4.39
N LEU A 149 8.88 -15.51 -3.80
CA LEU A 149 8.64 -14.06 -3.73
C LEU A 149 9.70 -13.33 -2.91
N LEU A 150 10.09 -13.89 -1.76
CA LEU A 150 11.12 -13.29 -0.92
C LEU A 150 12.49 -13.31 -1.60
N ASP A 151 12.82 -14.38 -2.33
CA ASP A 151 14.06 -14.47 -3.12
C ASP A 151 14.07 -13.43 -4.26
N GLN A 152 12.94 -13.25 -4.96
CA GLN A 152 12.81 -12.20 -5.97
C GLN A 152 12.98 -10.80 -5.38
N ALA A 153 12.44 -10.56 -4.20
CA ALA A 153 12.62 -9.28 -3.51
C ALA A 153 14.10 -9.05 -3.11
N LEU A 154 14.79 -10.08 -2.62
CA LEU A 154 16.22 -10.01 -2.31
C LEU A 154 17.05 -9.76 -3.56
N ALA A 155 16.81 -10.49 -4.66
CA ALA A 155 17.49 -10.33 -5.94
C ALA A 155 17.26 -8.95 -6.56
N GLY A 156 16.05 -8.40 -6.41
CA GLY A 156 15.68 -7.06 -6.86
C GLY A 156 16.23 -5.92 -5.99
N GLY A 157 16.93 -6.23 -4.88
CA GLY A 157 17.53 -5.23 -3.99
C GLY A 157 16.53 -4.46 -3.14
N TYR A 158 15.35 -5.02 -2.88
CA TYR A 158 14.36 -4.43 -1.97
C TYR A 158 14.93 -4.26 -0.56
N ARG A 159 14.59 -3.16 0.10
CA ARG A 159 15.23 -2.73 1.35
C ARG A 159 14.44 -3.08 2.62
N ALA A 160 13.19 -3.48 2.50
CA ALA A 160 12.35 -3.95 3.60
C ALA A 160 11.21 -4.83 3.08
N VAL A 161 10.64 -5.65 3.96
CA VAL A 161 9.41 -6.40 3.71
C VAL A 161 8.28 -5.80 4.54
N VAL A 162 7.16 -5.48 3.88
CA VAL A 162 5.93 -4.99 4.53
C VAL A 162 4.93 -6.14 4.60
N LEU A 163 4.88 -6.81 5.74
CA LEU A 163 3.95 -7.90 6.00
C LEU A 163 2.54 -7.34 6.22
N THR A 164 1.60 -7.69 5.35
CA THR A 164 0.20 -7.26 5.50
C THR A 164 -0.57 -8.26 6.35
N ALA A 165 -1.07 -7.82 7.50
CA ALA A 165 -1.75 -8.64 8.50
C ALA A 165 -3.27 -8.44 8.54
N ASP A 166 -3.80 -7.39 7.90
CA ASP A 166 -5.21 -6.97 7.96
C ASP A 166 -6.07 -7.49 6.80
N ALA A 167 -5.55 -8.35 5.94
CA ALA A 167 -6.26 -8.86 4.76
C ALA A 167 -6.16 -10.39 4.63
N THR A 168 -6.43 -11.08 5.73
CA THR A 168 -6.45 -12.55 5.78
C THR A 168 -7.71 -13.15 5.15
N VAL A 169 -8.74 -12.34 4.96
CA VAL A 169 -9.96 -12.63 4.20
C VAL A 169 -10.28 -11.46 3.27
N GLY A 170 -10.95 -11.74 2.16
CA GLY A 170 -11.38 -10.68 1.23
C GLY A 170 -12.48 -9.82 1.82
N GLY A 171 -12.42 -8.51 1.58
CA GLY A 171 -13.51 -7.59 1.93
C GLY A 171 -14.72 -7.79 1.00
N ASN A 172 -15.92 -7.65 1.54
CA ASN A 172 -17.16 -7.64 0.77
C ASN A 172 -17.28 -6.32 0.01
N ARG A 173 -16.70 -6.25 -1.19
CA ARG A 173 -16.72 -5.05 -2.04
C ARG A 173 -17.88 -5.13 -3.02
N GLU A 174 -18.98 -4.48 -2.67
CA GLU A 174 -20.22 -4.54 -3.46
C GLU A 174 -20.07 -3.96 -4.86
N ALA A 175 -19.19 -2.99 -5.07
CA ALA A 175 -18.91 -2.44 -6.39
C ALA A 175 -18.34 -3.50 -7.35
N ASP A 176 -17.44 -4.36 -6.85
CA ASP A 176 -16.87 -5.46 -7.63
C ASP A 176 -17.95 -6.50 -7.99
N LEU A 177 -18.80 -6.84 -7.01
CA LEU A 177 -19.92 -7.77 -7.21
C LEU A 177 -20.93 -7.24 -8.22
N ARG A 178 -21.37 -5.99 -8.10
CA ARG A 178 -22.32 -5.35 -9.03
C ARG A 178 -21.76 -5.22 -10.44
N ASN A 179 -20.47 -4.97 -10.58
CA ASN A 179 -19.80 -4.88 -11.88
C ASN A 179 -19.38 -6.26 -12.41
N ARG A 180 -19.55 -7.36 -11.65
CA ARG A 180 -19.01 -8.68 -11.97
C ARG A 180 -17.54 -8.58 -12.37
N PHE A 181 -16.78 -7.84 -11.56
CA PHE A 181 -15.41 -7.51 -11.90
C PHE A 181 -14.52 -8.74 -11.84
N VAL A 182 -13.85 -9.02 -12.94
CA VAL A 182 -12.80 -10.03 -13.03
C VAL A 182 -11.52 -9.29 -13.43
N PHE A 183 -10.40 -9.61 -12.80
CA PHE A 183 -9.14 -8.99 -13.12
C PHE A 183 -8.77 -9.25 -14.59
N PRO A 184 -8.70 -8.20 -15.43
CA PRO A 184 -8.33 -8.33 -16.84
C PRO A 184 -6.82 -8.44 -17.05
N LEU A 185 -6.03 -8.28 -15.98
CA LEU A 185 -4.58 -8.23 -16.02
C LEU A 185 -3.99 -9.49 -15.42
N LYS A 186 -2.81 -9.83 -15.91
CA LYS A 186 -1.96 -10.83 -15.29
C LYS A 186 -1.37 -10.28 -14.00
N MET A 187 -1.21 -11.16 -13.00
CA MET A 187 -0.42 -10.88 -11.81
C MET A 187 0.93 -11.55 -11.99
N ALA A 188 1.91 -10.78 -12.46
CA ALA A 188 3.18 -11.32 -12.95
C ALA A 188 3.90 -12.20 -11.92
N ASN A 189 3.91 -11.81 -10.66
CA ASN A 189 4.55 -12.58 -9.59
C ASN A 189 3.88 -13.95 -9.33
N LEU A 190 2.56 -14.05 -9.51
CA LEU A 190 1.82 -15.31 -9.40
C LEU A 190 2.08 -16.20 -10.63
N GLU A 191 2.13 -15.58 -11.82
CA GLU A 191 2.35 -16.32 -13.07
C GLU A 191 3.74 -16.93 -13.16
N GLN A 192 4.78 -16.23 -12.70
CA GLN A 192 6.15 -16.73 -12.67
C GLN A 192 6.26 -18.04 -11.86
N TYR A 193 5.46 -18.22 -10.84
CA TYR A 193 5.42 -19.44 -10.04
C TYR A 193 4.47 -20.52 -10.62
N GLY A 194 3.82 -20.24 -11.75
CA GLY A 194 2.92 -21.19 -12.42
C GLY A 194 1.50 -21.23 -11.86
N SER A 195 1.09 -20.30 -11.01
CA SER A 195 -0.18 -20.35 -10.29
C SER A 195 -1.19 -19.25 -10.66
N GLY A 196 -0.92 -18.40 -11.67
CA GLY A 196 -1.54 -17.07 -11.74
C GLY A 196 -2.56 -16.77 -12.82
N GLN A 197 -2.79 -17.62 -13.82
CA GLN A 197 -3.70 -17.25 -14.93
C GLN A 197 -5.18 -17.39 -14.56
N GLY A 198 -5.95 -16.32 -14.76
CA GLY A 198 -7.42 -16.38 -14.71
C GLY A 198 -8.03 -16.52 -13.31
N ARG A 199 -7.30 -16.22 -12.24
CA ARG A 199 -7.85 -16.33 -10.88
C ARG A 199 -8.77 -15.17 -10.54
N SER A 200 -9.90 -15.47 -9.91
CA SER A 200 -10.75 -14.47 -9.29
C SER A 200 -10.11 -13.94 -7.99
N ILE A 201 -10.59 -12.81 -7.50
CA ILE A 201 -10.16 -12.25 -6.21
C ILE A 201 -10.39 -13.25 -5.08
N GLU A 202 -11.52 -13.97 -5.10
CA GLU A 202 -11.85 -15.00 -4.11
C GLU A 202 -10.82 -16.13 -4.11
N GLN A 203 -10.36 -16.57 -5.29
CA GLN A 203 -9.34 -17.59 -5.41
C GLN A 203 -7.99 -17.14 -4.86
N ILE A 204 -7.61 -15.87 -5.09
CA ILE A 204 -6.39 -15.30 -4.55
C ILE A 204 -6.43 -15.28 -3.01
N TYR A 205 -7.56 -14.85 -2.43
CA TYR A 205 -7.73 -14.87 -0.97
C TYR A 205 -7.86 -16.27 -0.40
N ALA A 206 -8.40 -17.24 -1.16
CA ALA A 206 -8.47 -18.64 -0.72
C ALA A 206 -7.08 -19.28 -0.53
N ASP A 207 -6.09 -18.84 -1.31
CA ASP A 207 -4.70 -19.29 -1.20
C ASP A 207 -3.88 -18.49 -0.17
N ALA A 208 -4.39 -17.36 0.30
CA ALA A 208 -3.72 -16.57 1.32
C ALA A 208 -3.66 -17.29 2.67
N MET A 209 -2.59 -17.10 3.41
CA MET A 209 -2.47 -17.56 4.79
C MET A 209 -3.43 -16.75 5.67
N GLN A 210 -4.33 -17.46 6.36
CA GLN A 210 -5.33 -16.82 7.22
C GLN A 210 -4.86 -16.61 8.66
N GLN A 211 -3.84 -17.36 9.08
CA GLN A 211 -3.28 -17.30 10.44
C GLN A 211 -1.93 -16.59 10.39
N ILE A 212 -1.94 -15.26 10.40
CA ILE A 212 -0.73 -14.45 10.47
C ILE A 212 -0.52 -14.01 11.93
N GLY A 213 0.64 -14.37 12.47
CA GLY A 213 0.99 -14.05 13.86
C GLY A 213 2.46 -13.64 14.00
N PRO A 214 2.94 -13.47 15.24
CA PRO A 214 4.32 -13.09 15.53
C PRO A 214 5.37 -13.95 14.83
N ALA A 215 5.18 -15.27 14.79
CA ALA A 215 6.08 -16.21 14.12
C ALA A 215 6.35 -15.92 12.65
N GLU A 216 5.39 -15.27 11.96
CA GLU A 216 5.58 -14.86 10.56
C GLU A 216 6.62 -13.73 10.47
N VAL A 217 6.57 -12.78 11.39
CA VAL A 217 7.54 -11.66 11.45
C VAL A 217 8.95 -12.22 11.66
N GLU A 218 9.11 -13.09 12.65
CA GLU A 218 10.39 -13.75 12.99
C GLU A 218 10.93 -14.53 11.79
N ARG A 219 10.07 -15.32 11.13
CA ARG A 219 10.45 -16.16 9.99
C ARG A 219 10.91 -15.32 8.81
N ILE A 220 10.18 -14.27 8.45
CA ILE A 220 10.51 -13.38 7.34
C ILE A 220 11.82 -12.65 7.63
N ALA A 221 11.97 -12.10 8.83
CA ALA A 221 13.20 -11.41 9.26
C ALA A 221 14.41 -12.34 9.24
N ALA A 222 14.26 -13.56 9.78
CA ALA A 222 15.33 -14.55 9.78
C ALA A 222 15.72 -15.01 8.37
N TYR A 223 14.76 -15.17 7.48
CA TYR A 223 15.00 -15.61 6.10
C TYR A 223 15.64 -14.53 5.26
N THR A 224 15.08 -13.33 5.25
CA THR A 224 15.50 -12.24 4.33
C THR A 224 16.64 -11.40 4.89
N ARG A 225 16.81 -11.35 6.21
CA ARG A 225 17.70 -10.40 6.90
C ARG A 225 17.33 -8.93 6.64
N LEU A 226 16.16 -8.67 6.07
CA LEU A 226 15.63 -7.32 5.85
C LEU A 226 14.79 -6.87 7.04
N PRO A 227 14.66 -5.55 7.26
CA PRO A 227 13.67 -5.01 8.17
C PRO A 227 12.27 -5.46 7.78
N VAL A 228 11.46 -5.91 8.75
CA VAL A 228 10.06 -6.27 8.56
C VAL A 228 9.18 -5.18 9.18
N ILE A 229 8.23 -4.69 8.41
CA ILE A 229 7.21 -3.73 8.85
C ILE A 229 5.87 -4.47 8.85
N VAL A 230 5.13 -4.41 9.96
CA VAL A 230 3.78 -5.01 10.01
C VAL A 230 2.75 -3.95 9.65
N LYS A 231 2.03 -4.18 8.52
CA LYS A 231 0.95 -3.32 8.04
C LYS A 231 -0.41 -3.88 8.45
N GLY A 232 -1.34 -2.99 8.80
CA GLY A 232 -2.70 -3.34 9.19
C GLY A 232 -2.97 -3.18 10.68
N ILE A 233 -2.03 -2.58 11.39
CA ILE A 233 -2.14 -2.33 12.82
C ILE A 233 -3.13 -1.19 13.07
N GLN A 234 -4.08 -1.44 13.99
CA GLN A 234 -5.05 -0.46 14.47
C GLN A 234 -5.19 -0.45 16.00
N ALA A 235 -4.64 -1.44 16.69
CA ALA A 235 -4.62 -1.51 18.14
C ALA A 235 -3.18 -1.39 18.68
N PRO A 236 -2.94 -0.64 19.77
CA PRO A 236 -1.61 -0.51 20.38
C PRO A 236 -1.02 -1.85 20.78
N GLU A 237 -1.85 -2.77 21.28
CA GLU A 237 -1.43 -4.11 21.72
C GLU A 237 -0.86 -4.93 20.55
N ASP A 238 -1.40 -4.76 19.34
CA ASP A 238 -0.89 -5.44 18.14
C ASP A 238 0.43 -4.82 17.68
N ALA A 239 0.61 -3.51 17.87
CA ALA A 239 1.90 -2.86 17.64
C ALA A 239 2.98 -3.42 18.56
N LEU A 240 2.68 -3.58 19.86
CA LEU A 240 3.61 -4.18 20.82
C LEU A 240 3.95 -5.64 20.45
N ARG A 241 2.95 -6.45 20.10
CA ARG A 241 3.17 -7.83 19.63
C ARG A 241 4.07 -7.89 18.40
N ALA A 242 3.91 -6.95 17.46
CA ALA A 242 4.75 -6.89 16.27
C ALA A 242 6.20 -6.54 16.63
N ILE A 243 6.40 -5.57 17.52
CA ILE A 243 7.73 -5.15 17.99
C ILE A 243 8.40 -6.29 18.77
N ASP A 244 7.68 -6.95 19.66
CA ASP A 244 8.20 -8.09 20.46
C ASP A 244 8.62 -9.25 19.55
N ALA A 245 7.96 -9.43 18.39
CA ALA A 245 8.34 -10.38 17.35
C ALA A 245 9.51 -9.92 16.47
N GLY A 246 10.11 -8.77 16.75
CA GLY A 246 11.25 -8.24 16.01
C GLY A 246 10.91 -7.42 14.78
N ALA A 247 9.67 -6.90 14.65
CA ALA A 247 9.35 -5.96 13.60
C ALA A 247 10.17 -4.67 13.76
N ALA A 248 10.72 -4.18 12.67
CA ALA A 248 11.48 -2.93 12.61
C ALA A 248 10.56 -1.68 12.59
N GLY A 249 9.26 -1.88 12.37
CA GLY A 249 8.27 -0.83 12.36
C GLY A 249 6.86 -1.37 12.19
N VAL A 250 5.88 -0.48 12.38
CA VAL A 250 4.46 -0.76 12.14
C VAL A 250 3.89 0.28 11.17
N GLN A 251 2.96 -0.16 10.33
CA GLN A 251 2.19 0.71 9.48
C GLN A 251 0.73 0.67 9.94
N VAL A 252 0.28 1.75 10.56
CA VAL A 252 -1.12 1.91 10.95
C VAL A 252 -1.98 1.98 9.69
N SER A 253 -2.94 1.08 9.57
CA SER A 253 -3.74 0.93 8.35
C SER A 253 -5.03 0.17 8.62
N ASN A 254 -6.13 0.65 8.05
CA ASN A 254 -7.40 -0.06 7.90
C ASN A 254 -7.61 -0.54 6.45
N HIS A 255 -6.51 -0.75 5.71
CA HIS A 255 -6.51 -1.17 4.30
C HIS A 255 -7.31 -0.23 3.37
N GLY A 256 -7.40 1.05 3.70
CA GLY A 256 -8.20 2.01 2.94
C GLY A 256 -9.71 1.75 3.02
N GLY A 257 -10.19 1.05 4.07
CA GLY A 257 -11.59 0.66 4.19
C GLY A 257 -12.02 -0.44 3.21
N ARG A 258 -11.09 -1.24 2.70
CA ARG A 258 -11.33 -2.21 1.61
C ARG A 258 -11.49 -3.65 2.08
N VAL A 259 -11.23 -3.95 3.35
CA VAL A 259 -11.33 -5.30 3.93
C VAL A 259 -12.44 -5.38 4.95
N LEU A 260 -12.37 -4.62 6.02
CA LEU A 260 -13.38 -4.54 7.07
C LEU A 260 -13.96 -3.14 7.12
N ASP A 261 -15.28 -3.02 6.99
CA ASP A 261 -15.97 -1.75 7.21
C ASP A 261 -16.17 -1.47 8.70
N GLN A 262 -16.61 -0.28 9.05
CA GLN A 262 -16.82 0.19 10.44
C GLN A 262 -15.52 0.27 11.28
N CYS A 263 -14.36 0.29 10.61
CA CYS A 263 -13.08 0.56 11.28
C CYS A 263 -12.83 2.05 11.43
N PRO A 264 -12.16 2.49 12.50
CA PRO A 264 -11.78 3.89 12.66
C PRO A 264 -10.75 4.34 11.61
N ALA A 265 -10.74 5.63 11.33
CA ALA A 265 -9.73 6.22 10.45
C ALA A 265 -8.35 6.23 11.12
N CYS A 266 -7.31 5.87 10.38
CA CYS A 266 -5.95 5.78 10.89
C CYS A 266 -5.43 7.11 11.47
N LEU A 267 -5.81 8.24 10.90
CA LEU A 267 -5.44 9.56 11.39
C LEU A 267 -5.88 9.79 12.86
N LEU A 268 -6.97 9.19 13.29
CA LEU A 268 -7.47 9.34 14.67
C LEU A 268 -6.55 8.67 15.70
N TYR A 269 -5.79 7.64 15.29
CA TYR A 269 -4.84 6.95 16.16
C TYR A 269 -3.43 7.55 16.13
N THR A 270 -3.04 8.14 15.00
CA THR A 270 -1.69 8.64 14.78
C THR A 270 -1.55 10.14 15.06
N SER A 271 -2.66 10.87 15.10
CA SER A 271 -2.65 12.30 15.41
C SER A 271 -2.80 12.52 16.92
N PRO A 272 -1.85 13.21 17.57
CA PRO A 272 -2.00 13.55 18.99
C PRO A 272 -3.28 14.34 19.21
N SER A 273 -4.14 13.84 20.10
CA SER A 273 -5.34 14.57 20.53
C SER A 273 -4.96 15.64 21.56
N PRO A 274 -5.58 16.81 21.55
CA PRO A 274 -5.47 17.74 22.68
C PRO A 274 -5.83 17.14 24.03
N ARG A 275 -6.61 16.05 24.04
CA ARG A 275 -6.97 15.29 25.25
C ARG A 275 -5.83 14.39 25.74
N ASP A 276 -4.93 13.95 24.85
CA ASP A 276 -3.81 13.06 25.20
C ASP A 276 -2.76 13.79 26.04
N GLY A 277 -2.63 15.12 25.88
CA GLY A 277 -1.78 15.97 26.69
C GLY A 277 -2.29 16.21 28.13
N LEU A 278 -3.54 15.86 28.43
CA LEU A 278 -4.15 15.97 29.78
C LEU A 278 -4.06 14.67 30.58
N LEU A 279 -3.76 13.55 29.92
CA LEU A 279 -3.61 12.23 30.57
C LEU A 279 -2.15 11.90 30.92
N SER A 280 -1.19 12.73 30.52
CA SER A 280 0.25 12.57 30.81
C SER A 280 0.74 13.46 31.95
N ARG A 281 -0.13 13.83 32.90
CA ARG A 281 0.25 14.54 34.15
C ARG A 281 -0.05 13.67 35.37
#